data_7b62d8d0f4433b4fcb3cd6c53eb97c8e
#
_entry.id   7b62d8d0f4433b4fcb3cd6c53eb97c8e
#
_cell.length_a   1.000
_cell.length_b   1.000
_cell.length_c   1.000
_cell.angle_alpha   90.00
_cell.angle_beta   90.00
_cell.angle_gamma   90.00
#
_symmetry.space_group_name_H-M   'P 1'
#
loop_
_entity.id
_entity.type
_entity.pdbx_description
1 polymer ?
#
loop_
_entity_poly.entity_id
_entity_poly.type
_entity_poly.pdbx_seq_one_letter_code
_entity_poly.pdbx_strand_id
1 'polypeptide(L)'
;VVRIRYIIIIIFIGLLVCFSFPGWYRVKVDTKYGNLSREYEEHLQNAVRAITSHNSIEIDKDGTPFLFNTDKKRAEAVDIFYKTLEEGFNYTYSSNHADSLRLKVPCLCLIDGDGYYILYNNIYQDENGNINVGETLTPINSWACISKNNEFLIRYYLSDYVEVIRNSDGRFENGTYDDVYVRFGEPEGLSSFSSKQKFDDARIDFIISEINSKVNMYINEFNYEVNRISDGARSEYGIYYRFEMPTVSYEDWCGLVELPSTIAFLQGQPLQNGDEFLNIYSLSGGTIIEKKIYYCNEVNGEKLYHRTNCSHASLDDIHFLTKKDCAKAGYFPCPDCEP
;
A
#
# COMPACT_ATOMS: atom_id res chain seq x y z
N VAL A 1 -9.62 27.02 65.31
CA VAL A 1 -10.27 27.46 64.07
C VAL A 1 -9.25 27.53 62.92
N VAL A 2 -8.05 28.09 63.11
CA VAL A 2 -7.02 28.23 62.06
C VAL A 2 -6.53 26.88 61.58
N ARG A 3 -6.23 25.90 62.41
CA ARG A 3 -5.75 24.56 62.07
C ARG A 3 -6.78 23.77 61.23
N ILE A 4 -8.06 23.91 61.51
CA ILE A 4 -9.11 23.21 60.74
C ILE A 4 -9.20 23.74 59.30
N ARG A 5 -9.03 25.05 59.12
CA ARG A 5 -9.02 25.65 57.75
C ARG A 5 -7.87 25.12 56.88
N TYR A 6 -6.67 24.97 57.47
CA TYR A 6 -5.54 24.38 56.73
C TYR A 6 -5.77 22.91 56.35
N ILE A 7 -6.37 22.12 57.25
CA ILE A 7 -6.71 20.73 56.96
C ILE A 7 -7.71 20.63 55.80
N ILE A 8 -8.74 21.45 55.80
CA ILE A 8 -9.74 21.50 54.71
C ILE A 8 -9.09 21.90 53.38
N ILE A 9 -8.20 22.88 53.38
CA ILE A 9 -7.47 23.30 52.17
C ILE A 9 -6.59 22.16 51.64
N ILE A 10 -5.87 21.44 52.50
CA ILE A 10 -5.01 20.31 52.10
C ILE A 10 -5.86 19.18 51.51
N ILE A 11 -6.99 18.84 52.14
CA ILE A 11 -7.91 17.82 51.62
C ILE A 11 -8.46 18.26 50.27
N PHE A 12 -8.88 19.52 50.13
CA PHE A 12 -9.42 20.04 48.86
C PHE A 12 -8.36 20.00 47.72
N ILE A 13 -7.12 20.40 48.00
CA ILE A 13 -6.00 20.31 47.04
C ILE A 13 -5.72 18.85 46.70
N GLY A 14 -5.71 17.95 47.69
CA GLY A 14 -5.53 16.51 47.46
C GLY A 14 -6.62 15.93 46.56
N LEU A 15 -7.88 16.24 46.80
CA LEU A 15 -9.00 15.85 45.95
C LEU A 15 -8.86 16.45 44.55
N LEU A 16 -8.50 17.72 44.41
CA LEU A 16 -8.31 18.38 43.12
C LEU A 16 -7.21 17.71 42.29
N VAL A 17 -6.10 17.34 42.95
CA VAL A 17 -5.02 16.58 42.30
C VAL A 17 -5.49 15.18 41.89
N CYS A 18 -6.18 14.46 42.78
CA CYS A 18 -6.70 13.12 42.49
C CYS A 18 -7.70 13.11 41.33
N PHE A 19 -8.53 14.15 41.17
CA PHE A 19 -9.48 14.24 40.06
C PHE A 19 -8.87 14.78 38.78
N SER A 20 -7.89 15.66 38.84
CA SER A 20 -7.27 16.25 37.64
C SER A 20 -6.16 15.37 37.03
N PHE A 21 -5.45 14.60 37.88
CA PHE A 21 -4.33 13.76 37.43
C PHE A 21 -4.71 12.71 36.39
N PRO A 22 -5.81 11.92 36.51
CA PRO A 22 -6.22 10.97 35.50
C PRO A 22 -6.53 11.63 34.16
N GLY A 23 -7.19 12.80 34.19
CA GLY A 23 -7.49 13.56 32.97
C GLY A 23 -6.22 14.06 32.29
N TRP A 24 -5.28 14.62 33.03
CA TRP A 24 -4.00 15.06 32.50
C TRP A 24 -3.16 13.91 31.95
N TYR A 25 -3.14 12.77 32.66
CA TYR A 25 -2.44 11.57 32.18
C TYR A 25 -2.99 11.07 30.85
N ARG A 26 -4.33 10.98 30.70
CA ARG A 26 -4.99 10.59 29.45
C ARG A 26 -4.61 11.52 28.30
N VAL A 27 -4.71 12.83 28.48
CA VAL A 27 -4.31 13.81 27.46
C VAL A 27 -2.85 13.65 27.05
N LYS A 28 -1.96 13.36 28.00
CA LYS A 28 -0.54 13.13 27.71
C LYS A 28 -0.32 11.84 26.90
N VAL A 29 -1.03 10.76 27.22
CA VAL A 29 -0.96 9.50 26.48
C VAL A 29 -1.52 9.67 25.07
N ASP A 30 -2.68 10.34 24.93
CA ASP A 30 -3.30 10.60 23.63
C ASP A 30 -2.41 11.48 22.74
N THR A 31 -1.76 12.49 23.32
CA THR A 31 -0.79 13.33 22.59
C THR A 31 0.42 12.51 22.13
N LYS A 32 0.94 11.64 23.03
CA LYS A 32 2.05 10.75 22.68
C LYS A 32 1.66 9.77 21.59
N TYR A 33 0.46 9.18 21.69
CA TYR A 33 -0.09 8.29 20.67
C TYR A 33 -0.18 8.98 19.31
N GLY A 34 -0.78 10.18 19.24
CA GLY A 34 -0.91 10.93 17.99
C GLY A 34 0.45 11.32 17.38
N ASN A 35 1.46 11.63 18.19
CA ASN A 35 2.79 11.94 17.69
C ASN A 35 3.49 10.69 17.14
N LEU A 36 3.45 9.59 17.87
CA LEU A 36 4.03 8.32 17.43
C LEU A 36 3.33 7.78 16.19
N SER A 37 2.00 7.82 16.13
CA SER A 37 1.24 7.38 14.95
C SER A 37 1.67 8.14 13.70
N ARG A 38 1.84 9.46 13.81
CA ARG A 38 2.31 10.30 12.69
C ARG A 38 3.76 9.99 12.30
N GLU A 39 4.64 9.78 13.27
CA GLU A 39 6.04 9.40 13.04
C GLU A 39 6.13 8.05 12.28
N TYR A 40 5.35 7.05 12.71
CA TYR A 40 5.28 5.75 12.05
C TYR A 40 4.75 5.85 10.62
N GLU A 41 3.69 6.65 10.44
CA GLU A 41 3.10 6.90 9.12
C GLU A 41 4.11 7.58 8.17
N GLU A 42 4.81 8.62 8.65
CA GLU A 42 5.80 9.36 7.86
C GLU A 42 6.98 8.46 7.44
N HIS A 43 7.53 7.67 8.36
CA HIS A 43 8.64 6.76 8.05
C HIS A 43 8.20 5.65 7.11
N LEU A 44 7.01 5.08 7.29
CA LEU A 44 6.46 4.07 6.40
C LEU A 44 6.22 4.64 5.00
N GLN A 45 5.65 5.83 4.90
CA GLN A 45 5.41 6.51 3.62
C GLN A 45 6.72 6.80 2.88
N ASN A 46 7.76 7.23 3.61
CA ASN A 46 9.07 7.48 3.02
C ASN A 46 9.70 6.18 2.50
N ALA A 47 9.59 5.08 3.24
CA ALA A 47 10.10 3.78 2.81
C ALA A 47 9.38 3.24 1.56
N VAL A 48 8.06 3.37 1.49
CA VAL A 48 7.27 2.98 0.31
C VAL A 48 7.63 3.85 -0.91
N ARG A 49 7.76 5.17 -0.73
CA ARG A 49 8.17 6.08 -1.80
C ARG A 49 9.59 5.81 -2.30
N ALA A 50 10.49 5.39 -1.42
CA ALA A 50 11.86 5.06 -1.80
C ALA A 50 11.91 3.90 -2.81
N ILE A 51 11.08 2.86 -2.63
CA ILE A 51 10.95 1.76 -3.60
C ILE A 51 10.57 2.27 -4.97
N THR A 52 9.49 3.07 -5.02
CA THR A 52 8.91 3.53 -6.29
C THR A 52 9.78 4.59 -6.98
N SER A 53 10.58 5.35 -6.23
CA SER A 53 11.49 6.33 -6.79
C SER A 53 12.83 5.76 -7.30
N HIS A 54 13.23 4.60 -6.79
CA HIS A 54 14.50 3.95 -7.16
C HIS A 54 14.38 3.15 -8.45
N ASN A 55 13.22 2.57 -8.71
CA ASN A 55 13.00 1.70 -9.86
C ASN A 55 12.33 2.47 -11.01
N SER A 56 12.58 2.01 -12.25
CA SER A 56 11.91 2.50 -13.45
C SER A 56 10.87 1.49 -13.94
N ILE A 57 9.72 2.00 -14.40
CA ILE A 57 8.72 1.17 -15.07
C ILE A 57 9.29 0.66 -16.39
N GLU A 58 9.10 -0.62 -16.63
CA GLU A 58 9.25 -1.25 -17.94
C GLU A 58 7.86 -1.54 -18.50
N ILE A 59 7.61 -1.11 -19.71
CA ILE A 59 6.34 -1.40 -20.41
C ILE A 59 6.62 -2.51 -21.40
N ASP A 60 5.85 -3.58 -21.33
CA ASP A 60 5.95 -4.66 -22.30
C ASP A 60 5.28 -4.31 -23.63
N LYS A 61 5.36 -5.25 -24.59
CA LYS A 61 4.77 -5.07 -25.94
C LYS A 61 3.23 -4.95 -25.94
N ASP A 62 2.58 -5.40 -24.88
CA ASP A 62 1.13 -5.38 -24.70
C ASP A 62 0.67 -4.16 -23.88
N GLY A 63 1.61 -3.23 -23.57
CA GLY A 63 1.33 -2.00 -22.87
C GLY A 63 1.23 -2.17 -21.34
N THR A 64 1.54 -3.35 -20.82
CA THR A 64 1.47 -3.63 -19.38
C THR A 64 2.71 -3.08 -18.68
N PRO A 65 2.53 -2.26 -17.62
CA PRO A 65 3.63 -1.71 -16.88
C PRO A 65 4.15 -2.70 -15.82
N PHE A 66 5.48 -2.84 -15.73
CA PHE A 66 6.18 -3.69 -14.76
C PHE A 66 7.21 -2.91 -13.96
N LEU A 67 7.32 -3.21 -12.67
CA LEU A 67 8.31 -2.65 -11.77
C LEU A 67 9.14 -3.73 -11.09
N PHE A 68 8.52 -4.87 -10.79
CA PHE A 68 9.04 -5.96 -9.97
C PHE A 68 9.22 -7.27 -10.76
N ASN A 69 9.37 -7.19 -12.08
CA ASN A 69 9.35 -8.32 -13.01
C ASN A 69 10.54 -9.30 -12.86
N THR A 70 11.58 -8.96 -12.08
CA THR A 70 12.72 -9.83 -11.83
C THR A 70 12.98 -10.05 -10.35
N ASP A 71 13.55 -11.22 -9.98
CA ASP A 71 13.94 -11.52 -8.60
C ASP A 71 14.88 -10.45 -8.01
N LYS A 72 15.77 -9.92 -8.85
CA LYS A 72 16.71 -8.87 -8.46
C LYS A 72 15.97 -7.59 -8.06
N LYS A 73 15.03 -7.11 -8.89
CA LYS A 73 14.24 -5.91 -8.61
C LYS A 73 13.40 -6.06 -7.35
N ARG A 74 12.83 -7.25 -7.12
CA ARG A 74 12.07 -7.55 -5.89
C ARG A 74 12.96 -7.52 -4.65
N ALA A 75 14.13 -8.16 -4.71
CA ALA A 75 15.09 -8.14 -3.62
C ALA A 75 15.59 -6.71 -3.32
N GLU A 76 15.91 -5.94 -4.35
CA GLU A 76 16.29 -4.52 -4.22
C GLU A 76 15.16 -3.67 -3.61
N ALA A 77 13.91 -3.90 -4.00
CA ALA A 77 12.75 -3.20 -3.43
C ALA A 77 12.61 -3.46 -1.92
N VAL A 78 12.74 -4.72 -1.50
CA VAL A 78 12.71 -5.11 -0.08
C VAL A 78 13.88 -4.48 0.70
N ASP A 79 15.08 -4.52 0.14
CA ASP A 79 16.28 -3.93 0.78
C ASP A 79 16.14 -2.41 0.96
N ILE A 80 15.71 -1.71 -0.09
CA ILE A 80 15.46 -0.26 -0.05
C ILE A 80 14.40 0.08 1.00
N PHE A 81 13.30 -0.69 1.05
CA PHE A 81 12.25 -0.49 2.01
C PHE A 81 12.77 -0.53 3.44
N TYR A 82 13.41 -1.63 3.83
CA TYR A 82 13.92 -1.78 5.19
C TYR A 82 15.02 -0.79 5.52
N LYS A 83 15.95 -0.54 4.61
CA LYS A 83 17.00 0.44 4.81
C LYS A 83 16.46 1.84 5.08
N THR A 84 15.48 2.27 4.29
CA THR A 84 14.85 3.59 4.48
C THR A 84 14.06 3.65 5.79
N LEU A 85 13.39 2.55 6.15
CA LEU A 85 12.64 2.46 7.41
C LEU A 85 13.57 2.48 8.62
N GLU A 86 14.70 1.74 8.57
CA GLU A 86 15.74 1.72 9.60
C GLU A 86 16.39 3.10 9.78
N GLU A 87 16.68 3.80 8.68
CA GLU A 87 17.19 5.17 8.70
C GLU A 87 16.19 6.12 9.35
N GLY A 88 14.90 6.01 9.03
CA GLY A 88 13.85 6.82 9.64
C GLY A 88 13.78 6.67 11.15
N PHE A 89 13.88 5.44 11.66
CA PHE A 89 13.87 5.16 13.10
C PHE A 89 15.26 5.29 13.77
N ASN A 90 16.29 5.71 13.06
CA ASN A 90 17.68 5.79 13.56
C ASN A 90 18.24 4.44 14.08
N TYR A 91 17.86 3.32 13.45
CA TYR A 91 18.26 1.97 13.84
C TYR A 91 19.50 1.45 13.09
N THR A 92 20.12 2.25 12.23
CA THR A 92 21.22 1.91 11.34
C THR A 92 22.49 1.36 12.02
N TYR A 93 22.60 1.50 13.34
CA TYR A 93 23.80 1.10 14.09
C TYR A 93 23.61 -0.14 14.98
N SER A 94 22.48 -0.83 14.90
CA SER A 94 22.17 -1.96 15.78
C SER A 94 21.41 -3.05 15.03
N SER A 95 22.07 -4.20 14.79
CA SER A 95 21.44 -5.37 14.17
C SER A 95 20.17 -5.83 14.92
N ASN A 96 20.21 -5.81 16.26
CA ASN A 96 19.06 -6.23 17.08
C ASN A 96 17.83 -5.31 16.88
N HIS A 97 18.05 -4.02 16.62
CA HIS A 97 16.94 -3.08 16.34
C HIS A 97 16.41 -3.28 14.92
N ALA A 98 17.27 -3.55 13.94
CA ALA A 98 16.87 -3.87 12.59
C ALA A 98 15.98 -5.13 12.54
N ASP A 99 16.40 -6.22 13.21
CA ASP A 99 15.61 -7.44 13.32
C ASP A 99 14.27 -7.20 14.02
N SER A 100 14.27 -6.39 15.10
CA SER A 100 13.04 -5.99 15.78
C SER A 100 12.10 -5.16 14.89
N LEU A 101 12.64 -4.34 13.98
CA LEU A 101 11.85 -3.55 13.05
C LEU A 101 11.20 -4.43 11.98
N ARG A 102 11.91 -5.42 11.47
CA ARG A 102 11.36 -6.41 10.52
C ARG A 102 10.15 -7.13 11.09
N LEU A 103 10.20 -7.49 12.38
CA LEU A 103 9.06 -8.08 13.09
C LEU A 103 7.85 -7.16 13.22
N LYS A 104 8.01 -5.86 13.05
CA LYS A 104 6.91 -4.88 13.10
C LYS A 104 6.22 -4.67 11.75
N VAL A 105 6.76 -5.29 10.68
CA VAL A 105 6.18 -5.25 9.33
C VAL A 105 5.47 -6.58 9.09
N PRO A 106 4.16 -6.71 9.34
CA PRO A 106 3.45 -7.98 9.17
C PRO A 106 3.41 -8.43 7.72
N CYS A 107 3.30 -7.49 6.78
CA CYS A 107 3.47 -7.78 5.36
C CYS A 107 3.83 -6.53 4.54
N LEU A 108 4.46 -6.78 3.40
CA LEU A 108 4.76 -5.84 2.34
C LEU A 108 4.25 -6.43 1.03
N CYS A 109 3.34 -5.73 0.34
CA CYS A 109 2.78 -6.15 -0.94
C CYS A 109 3.41 -5.35 -2.07
N LEU A 110 3.99 -6.06 -3.04
CA LEU A 110 4.53 -5.50 -4.28
C LEU A 110 3.57 -5.82 -5.42
N ILE A 111 2.89 -4.82 -5.94
CA ILE A 111 1.88 -4.92 -7.02
C ILE A 111 2.58 -4.69 -8.34
N ASP A 112 2.43 -5.62 -9.28
CA ASP A 112 3.06 -5.57 -10.59
C ASP A 112 2.06 -5.78 -11.72
N GLY A 113 2.48 -5.64 -12.95
CA GLY A 113 1.64 -5.65 -14.13
C GLY A 113 0.71 -6.85 -14.29
N ASP A 114 1.18 -8.04 -13.94
CA ASP A 114 0.48 -9.32 -14.14
C ASP A 114 0.09 -10.04 -12.84
N GLY A 115 0.30 -9.38 -11.69
CA GLY A 115 0.02 -9.94 -10.38
C GLY A 115 0.68 -9.19 -9.24
N TYR A 116 0.84 -9.83 -8.11
CA TYR A 116 1.47 -9.25 -6.93
C TYR A 116 2.27 -10.27 -6.15
N TYR A 117 3.19 -9.77 -5.34
CA TYR A 117 4.02 -10.54 -4.41
C TYR A 117 3.77 -10.04 -2.99
N ILE A 118 3.78 -10.94 -2.02
CA ILE A 118 3.68 -10.58 -0.61
C ILE A 118 4.93 -11.07 0.11
N LEU A 119 5.66 -10.13 0.71
CA LEU A 119 6.66 -10.44 1.72
C LEU A 119 5.96 -10.50 3.07
N TYR A 120 6.11 -11.60 3.79
CA TYR A 120 5.53 -11.79 5.10
C TYR A 120 6.50 -12.48 6.04
N ASN A 121 6.30 -12.28 7.34
CA ASN A 121 7.09 -12.94 8.36
C ASN A 121 6.51 -14.33 8.65
N ASN A 122 7.33 -15.35 8.45
CA ASN A 122 7.05 -16.71 8.86
C ASN A 122 7.71 -16.96 10.22
N ILE A 123 6.88 -17.06 11.26
CA ILE A 123 7.35 -17.28 12.63
C ILE A 123 7.17 -18.78 12.95
N TYR A 124 8.26 -19.46 13.26
CA TYR A 124 8.23 -20.88 13.54
C TYR A 124 9.13 -21.26 14.73
N GLN A 125 8.80 -22.36 15.37
CA GLN A 125 9.62 -22.93 16.45
C GLN A 125 10.44 -24.09 15.89
N ASP A 126 11.76 -24.05 16.12
CA ASP A 126 12.65 -25.13 15.72
C ASP A 126 12.50 -26.36 16.63
N GLU A 127 13.20 -27.45 16.27
CA GLU A 127 13.19 -28.70 17.03
C GLU A 127 13.73 -28.58 18.48
N ASN A 128 14.49 -27.49 18.74
CA ASN A 128 15.04 -27.22 20.06
C ASN A 128 14.14 -26.28 20.90
N GLY A 129 13.01 -25.87 20.34
CA GLY A 129 12.09 -24.94 21.00
C GLY A 129 12.44 -23.45 20.81
N ASN A 130 13.47 -23.13 20.01
CA ASN A 130 13.80 -21.74 19.73
C ASN A 130 12.82 -21.15 18.72
N ILE A 131 12.43 -19.89 18.96
CA ILE A 131 11.59 -19.14 18.04
C ILE A 131 12.48 -18.54 16.96
N ASN A 132 12.17 -18.87 15.73
CA ASN A 132 12.83 -18.33 14.54
C ASN A 132 11.84 -17.51 13.74
N VAL A 133 12.35 -16.44 13.15
CA VAL A 133 11.60 -15.58 12.25
C VAL A 133 12.31 -15.57 10.91
N GLY A 134 11.58 -15.97 9.88
CA GLY A 134 12.05 -15.93 8.50
C GLY A 134 11.16 -15.03 7.67
N GLU A 135 11.74 -14.23 6.80
CA GLU A 135 11.00 -13.49 5.79
C GLU A 135 10.82 -14.38 4.55
N THR A 136 9.61 -14.43 4.04
CA THR A 136 9.29 -15.19 2.84
C THR A 136 8.57 -14.30 1.84
N LEU A 137 9.10 -14.23 0.62
CA LEU A 137 8.41 -13.62 -0.51
C LEU A 137 7.61 -14.69 -1.25
N THR A 138 6.32 -14.47 -1.43
CA THR A 138 5.47 -15.41 -2.19
C THR A 138 5.91 -15.50 -3.65
N PRO A 139 5.62 -16.60 -4.35
CA PRO A 139 5.52 -16.58 -5.80
C PRO A 139 4.51 -15.54 -6.26
N ILE A 140 4.53 -15.21 -7.55
CA ILE A 140 3.52 -14.29 -8.11
C ILE A 140 2.10 -14.84 -7.89
N ASN A 141 1.23 -13.99 -7.37
CA ASN A 141 -0.21 -14.22 -7.31
C ASN A 141 -0.83 -13.48 -8.50
N SER A 142 -1.23 -14.23 -9.53
CA SER A 142 -1.80 -13.63 -10.74
C SER A 142 -3.22 -13.11 -10.49
N TRP A 143 -3.64 -12.12 -11.26
CA TRP A 143 -5.01 -11.56 -11.25
C TRP A 143 -6.00 -12.49 -11.97
N ALA A 144 -6.12 -13.74 -11.54
CA ALA A 144 -6.94 -14.75 -12.22
C ALA A 144 -8.22 -15.06 -11.46
N CYS A 145 -9.34 -15.04 -12.15
CA CYS A 145 -10.66 -15.39 -11.61
C CYS A 145 -11.48 -16.22 -12.59
N ILE A 146 -12.56 -16.80 -12.05
CA ILE A 146 -13.55 -17.51 -12.86
C ILE A 146 -14.78 -16.63 -13.01
N SER A 147 -15.34 -16.56 -14.22
CA SER A 147 -16.58 -15.82 -14.48
C SER A 147 -17.75 -16.36 -13.65
N LYS A 148 -18.78 -15.53 -13.42
CA LYS A 148 -19.95 -15.87 -12.57
C LYS A 148 -20.67 -17.15 -12.97
N ASN A 149 -20.67 -17.47 -14.28
CA ASN A 149 -21.30 -18.70 -14.81
C ASN A 149 -20.33 -19.88 -14.93
N ASN A 150 -19.09 -19.76 -14.43
CA ASN A 150 -18.00 -20.73 -14.55
C ASN A 150 -17.62 -21.09 -16.00
N GLU A 151 -17.98 -20.28 -16.97
CA GLU A 151 -17.70 -20.54 -18.39
C GLU A 151 -16.30 -20.12 -18.79
N PHE A 152 -15.76 -19.08 -18.16
CA PHE A 152 -14.49 -18.49 -18.52
C PHE A 152 -13.54 -18.40 -17.32
N LEU A 153 -12.27 -18.72 -17.52
CA LEU A 153 -11.15 -18.33 -16.70
C LEU A 153 -10.57 -17.04 -17.26
N ILE A 154 -10.50 -15.99 -16.44
CA ILE A 154 -10.07 -14.66 -16.84
C ILE A 154 -8.82 -14.31 -16.06
N ARG A 155 -7.75 -13.85 -16.73
CA ARG A 155 -6.56 -13.29 -16.12
C ARG A 155 -6.45 -11.82 -16.51
N TYR A 156 -6.59 -10.95 -15.53
CA TYR A 156 -6.42 -9.51 -15.67
C TYR A 156 -4.96 -9.09 -15.57
N TYR A 157 -4.69 -7.89 -16.07
CA TYR A 157 -3.43 -7.16 -15.96
C TYR A 157 -3.71 -5.75 -15.46
N LEU A 158 -2.69 -4.99 -15.04
CA LEU A 158 -2.89 -3.58 -14.70
C LEU A 158 -3.26 -2.73 -15.93
N SER A 159 -2.90 -3.17 -17.12
CA SER A 159 -3.32 -2.58 -18.41
C SER A 159 -4.68 -3.09 -18.89
N ASP A 160 -5.06 -2.70 -20.09
CA ASP A 160 -6.25 -3.20 -20.81
C ASP A 160 -6.08 -4.61 -21.37
N TYR A 161 -4.89 -5.16 -21.26
CA TYR A 161 -4.61 -6.51 -21.71
C TYR A 161 -5.28 -7.53 -20.80
N VAL A 162 -5.81 -8.59 -21.39
CA VAL A 162 -6.50 -9.67 -20.69
C VAL A 162 -6.30 -10.99 -21.40
N GLU A 163 -6.23 -12.07 -20.66
CA GLU A 163 -6.23 -13.44 -21.16
C GLU A 163 -7.51 -14.13 -20.70
N VAL A 164 -8.18 -14.84 -21.60
CA VAL A 164 -9.42 -15.55 -21.33
C VAL A 164 -9.38 -16.94 -21.91
N ILE A 165 -9.71 -17.93 -21.08
CA ILE A 165 -9.88 -19.32 -21.48
C ILE A 165 -11.34 -19.70 -21.31
N ARG A 166 -11.98 -20.24 -22.35
CA ARG A 166 -13.31 -20.82 -22.23
C ARG A 166 -13.21 -22.26 -21.73
N ASN A 167 -13.86 -22.55 -20.61
CA ASN A 167 -13.75 -23.85 -19.94
C ASN A 167 -14.35 -25.01 -20.73
N SER A 168 -15.35 -24.76 -21.58
CA SER A 168 -16.07 -25.82 -22.30
C SER A 168 -15.25 -26.51 -23.40
N ASP A 169 -14.34 -25.79 -24.05
CA ASP A 169 -13.54 -26.27 -25.18
C ASP A 169 -12.06 -25.92 -25.09
N GLY A 170 -11.64 -25.24 -24.04
CA GLY A 170 -10.25 -24.81 -23.82
C GLY A 170 -9.79 -23.70 -24.77
N ARG A 171 -10.70 -23.03 -25.47
CA ARG A 171 -10.36 -21.94 -26.38
C ARG A 171 -9.72 -20.80 -25.60
N PHE A 172 -8.52 -20.40 -26.03
CA PHE A 172 -7.74 -19.31 -25.45
C PHE A 172 -7.76 -18.09 -26.38
N GLU A 173 -8.06 -16.94 -25.83
CA GLU A 173 -7.96 -15.63 -26.47
C GLU A 173 -7.24 -14.65 -25.56
N ASN A 174 -6.48 -13.74 -26.13
CA ASN A 174 -5.77 -12.68 -25.44
C ASN A 174 -5.77 -11.40 -26.26
N GLY A 175 -5.55 -10.26 -25.61
CA GLY A 175 -5.56 -8.95 -26.23
C GLY A 175 -6.30 -7.92 -25.38
N THR A 176 -6.82 -6.87 -26.02
CA THR A 176 -7.68 -5.91 -25.33
C THR A 176 -9.04 -6.54 -24.97
N TYR A 177 -9.71 -5.97 -23.97
CA TYR A 177 -11.04 -6.42 -23.53
C TYR A 177 -12.04 -6.52 -24.72
N ASP A 178 -11.98 -5.57 -25.64
CA ASP A 178 -12.92 -5.45 -26.77
C ASP A 178 -12.66 -6.55 -27.80
N ASP A 179 -11.39 -6.74 -28.14
CA ASP A 179 -10.96 -7.80 -29.06
C ASP A 179 -11.35 -9.19 -28.57
N VAL A 180 -11.14 -9.48 -27.29
CA VAL A 180 -11.45 -10.75 -26.67
C VAL A 180 -12.96 -10.99 -26.64
N TYR A 181 -13.76 -9.96 -26.28
CA TYR A 181 -15.22 -10.04 -26.27
C TYR A 181 -15.79 -10.36 -27.64
N VAL A 182 -15.34 -9.64 -28.68
CA VAL A 182 -15.78 -9.85 -30.06
C VAL A 182 -15.35 -11.24 -30.59
N ARG A 183 -14.12 -11.68 -30.30
CA ARG A 183 -13.62 -13.00 -30.76
C ARG A 183 -14.39 -14.16 -30.16
N PHE A 184 -14.92 -14.03 -28.94
CA PHE A 184 -15.83 -15.03 -28.38
C PHE A 184 -17.28 -14.90 -28.87
N GLY A 185 -17.62 -13.92 -29.70
CA GLY A 185 -18.97 -13.69 -30.22
C GLY A 185 -19.91 -13.07 -29.23
N GLU A 186 -19.40 -12.14 -28.39
CA GLU A 186 -20.16 -11.38 -27.38
C GLU A 186 -20.91 -12.28 -26.38
N PRO A 187 -20.23 -13.21 -25.70
CA PRO A 187 -20.87 -14.19 -24.86
C PRO A 187 -21.41 -13.55 -23.56
N GLU A 188 -22.53 -14.05 -23.07
CA GLU A 188 -23.19 -13.52 -21.85
C GLU A 188 -22.27 -13.55 -20.63
N GLY A 189 -21.44 -14.60 -20.49
CA GLY A 189 -20.47 -14.74 -19.39
C GLY A 189 -19.36 -13.71 -19.37
N LEU A 190 -19.16 -12.96 -20.46
CA LEU A 190 -18.22 -11.85 -20.59
C LEU A 190 -18.92 -10.48 -20.75
N SER A 191 -20.11 -10.32 -20.24
CA SER A 191 -20.88 -9.06 -20.35
C SER A 191 -20.15 -7.85 -19.73
N SER A 192 -19.27 -8.07 -18.77
CA SER A 192 -18.37 -7.04 -18.20
C SER A 192 -17.38 -6.50 -19.24
N PHE A 193 -17.11 -7.20 -20.33
CA PHE A 193 -16.20 -6.75 -21.41
C PHE A 193 -16.91 -5.98 -22.52
N SER A 194 -18.22 -5.78 -22.41
CA SER A 194 -19.02 -5.11 -23.46
C SER A 194 -18.75 -3.59 -23.58
N SER A 195 -18.00 -3.00 -22.64
CA SER A 195 -17.49 -1.63 -22.72
C SER A 195 -16.25 -1.46 -21.86
N LYS A 196 -15.41 -0.46 -22.20
CA LYS A 196 -14.21 -0.11 -21.41
C LYS A 196 -14.54 0.13 -19.94
N GLN A 197 -15.56 0.91 -19.64
CA GLN A 197 -15.96 1.23 -18.27
C GLN A 197 -16.30 -0.04 -17.47
N LYS A 198 -17.12 -0.94 -18.05
CA LYS A 198 -17.49 -2.19 -17.37
C LYS A 198 -16.31 -3.12 -17.14
N PHE A 199 -15.37 -3.14 -18.09
CA PHE A 199 -14.16 -3.92 -17.97
C PHE A 199 -13.26 -3.36 -16.86
N ASP A 200 -13.02 -2.05 -16.84
CA ASP A 200 -12.20 -1.39 -15.84
C ASP A 200 -12.79 -1.56 -14.44
N ASP A 201 -14.09 -1.35 -14.27
CA ASP A 201 -14.76 -1.54 -12.99
C ASP A 201 -14.59 -3.00 -12.50
N ALA A 202 -14.83 -3.98 -13.35
CA ALA A 202 -14.70 -5.39 -12.99
C ALA A 202 -13.26 -5.79 -12.67
N ARG A 203 -12.28 -5.30 -13.43
CA ARG A 203 -10.85 -5.52 -13.22
C ARG A 203 -10.39 -4.91 -11.90
N ILE A 204 -10.69 -3.64 -11.68
CA ILE A 204 -10.29 -2.89 -10.47
C ILE A 204 -10.92 -3.52 -9.23
N ASP A 205 -12.22 -3.79 -9.24
CA ASP A 205 -12.93 -4.42 -8.13
C ASP A 205 -12.32 -5.79 -7.78
N PHE A 206 -12.00 -6.59 -8.79
CA PHE A 206 -11.38 -7.89 -8.58
C PHE A 206 -9.98 -7.75 -7.97
N ILE A 207 -9.11 -6.89 -8.52
CA ILE A 207 -7.75 -6.68 -8.03
C ILE A 207 -7.77 -6.19 -6.58
N ILE A 208 -8.60 -5.20 -6.25
CA ILE A 208 -8.75 -4.69 -4.88
C ILE A 208 -9.21 -5.78 -3.93
N SER A 209 -10.23 -6.55 -4.32
CA SER A 209 -10.78 -7.64 -3.50
C SER A 209 -9.73 -8.72 -3.23
N GLU A 210 -8.94 -9.09 -4.23
CA GLU A 210 -7.89 -10.11 -4.13
C GLU A 210 -6.76 -9.64 -3.20
N ILE A 211 -6.24 -8.42 -3.38
CA ILE A 211 -5.22 -7.85 -2.50
C ILE A 211 -5.73 -7.80 -1.06
N ASN A 212 -6.93 -7.24 -0.83
CA ASN A 212 -7.52 -7.13 0.50
C ASN A 212 -7.65 -8.50 1.17
N SER A 213 -8.13 -9.50 0.45
CA SER A 213 -8.30 -10.85 0.96
C SER A 213 -6.96 -11.47 1.39
N LYS A 214 -5.94 -11.37 0.53
CA LYS A 214 -4.63 -11.96 0.80
C LYS A 214 -3.86 -11.23 1.88
N VAL A 215 -3.86 -9.90 1.85
CA VAL A 215 -3.21 -9.09 2.89
C VAL A 215 -3.83 -9.37 4.26
N ASN A 216 -5.18 -9.39 4.35
CA ASN A 216 -5.85 -9.74 5.60
C ASN A 216 -5.52 -11.16 6.07
N MET A 217 -5.37 -12.12 5.16
CA MET A 217 -4.96 -13.49 5.51
C MET A 217 -3.58 -13.49 6.18
N TYR A 218 -2.57 -12.85 5.59
CA TYR A 218 -1.21 -12.81 6.14
C TYR A 218 -1.13 -12.00 7.44
N ILE A 219 -1.87 -10.90 7.57
CA ILE A 219 -1.97 -10.14 8.81
C ILE A 219 -2.58 -10.98 9.93
N ASN A 220 -3.65 -11.73 9.64
CA ASN A 220 -4.29 -12.60 10.63
C ASN A 220 -3.38 -13.77 11.04
N GLU A 221 -2.66 -14.36 10.09
CA GLU A 221 -1.67 -15.40 10.36
C GLU A 221 -0.53 -14.87 11.23
N PHE A 222 0.01 -13.71 10.90
CA PHE A 222 1.02 -13.03 11.71
C PHE A 222 0.53 -12.77 13.14
N ASN A 223 -0.65 -12.19 13.31
CA ASN A 223 -1.26 -11.96 14.62
C ASN A 223 -1.42 -13.27 15.42
N TYR A 224 -1.87 -14.31 14.77
CA TYR A 224 -2.04 -15.62 15.40
C TYR A 224 -0.71 -16.18 15.90
N GLU A 225 0.31 -16.22 15.05
CA GLU A 225 1.62 -16.80 15.39
C GLU A 225 2.34 -15.99 16.47
N VAL A 226 2.37 -14.66 16.37
CA VAL A 226 2.99 -13.79 17.40
C VAL A 226 2.30 -13.98 18.75
N ASN A 227 0.98 -14.03 18.78
CA ASN A 227 0.24 -14.23 20.03
C ASN A 227 0.41 -15.65 20.59
N ARG A 228 0.44 -16.69 19.74
CA ARG A 228 0.68 -18.09 20.13
C ARG A 228 2.05 -18.25 20.83
N ILE A 229 3.08 -17.63 20.26
CA ILE A 229 4.44 -17.73 20.78
C ILE A 229 4.58 -16.89 22.07
N SER A 230 3.93 -15.74 22.15
CA SER A 230 3.96 -14.90 23.36
C SER A 230 3.04 -15.35 24.49
N ASP A 231 2.23 -16.40 24.29
CA ASP A 231 1.33 -16.92 25.33
C ASP A 231 2.07 -17.35 26.62
N GLY A 232 3.30 -17.84 26.51
CA GLY A 232 4.16 -18.13 27.66
C GLY A 232 4.63 -16.87 28.41
N ALA A 233 4.85 -15.75 27.73
CA ALA A 233 5.25 -14.45 28.29
C ALA A 233 4.03 -13.58 28.62
N ARG A 234 2.88 -13.87 28.07
CA ARG A 234 1.62 -13.11 28.18
C ARG A 234 1.02 -13.12 29.59
N SER A 235 1.23 -14.22 30.33
CA SER A 235 0.75 -14.35 31.71
C SER A 235 1.36 -13.29 32.64
N GLU A 236 2.50 -12.69 32.26
CA GLU A 236 3.24 -11.76 33.08
C GLU A 236 2.98 -10.28 32.72
N TYR A 237 2.65 -9.95 31.46
CA TYR A 237 2.52 -8.56 30.98
C TYR A 237 1.22 -8.23 30.25
N GLY A 238 0.37 -9.20 29.93
CA GLY A 238 -0.96 -8.97 29.31
C GLY A 238 -0.95 -8.30 27.93
N ILE A 239 0.19 -8.23 27.25
CA ILE A 239 0.32 -7.55 25.96
C ILE A 239 -0.23 -8.46 24.86
N TYR A 240 -1.17 -7.93 24.08
CA TYR A 240 -1.78 -8.61 22.94
C TYR A 240 -1.49 -7.84 21.66
N TYR A 241 -0.81 -8.47 20.72
CA TYR A 241 -0.60 -7.91 19.39
C TYR A 241 -1.83 -8.15 18.54
N ARG A 242 -2.49 -7.09 18.14
CA ARG A 242 -3.62 -7.12 17.21
C ARG A 242 -3.40 -6.06 16.16
N PHE A 243 -2.97 -6.49 14.99
CA PHE A 243 -2.94 -5.64 13.83
C PHE A 243 -4.32 -5.71 13.15
N GLU A 244 -4.91 -4.58 12.87
CA GLU A 244 -6.14 -4.48 12.10
C GLU A 244 -5.86 -3.67 10.84
N MET A 245 -6.28 -4.20 9.69
CA MET A 245 -6.15 -3.47 8.45
C MET A 245 -7.06 -2.23 8.50
N PRO A 246 -6.51 -1.03 8.34
CA PRO A 246 -7.32 0.18 8.30
C PRO A 246 -8.22 0.18 7.06
N THR A 247 -9.36 0.85 7.16
CA THR A 247 -10.25 1.04 6.02
C THR A 247 -9.62 2.01 5.04
N VAL A 248 -9.38 1.55 3.82
CA VAL A 248 -8.87 2.36 2.70
C VAL A 248 -10.04 2.74 1.82
N SER A 249 -10.11 3.99 1.38
CA SER A 249 -11.17 4.44 0.47
C SER A 249 -11.04 3.76 -0.90
N TYR A 250 -12.16 3.60 -1.60
CA TYR A 250 -12.13 3.03 -2.95
C TYR A 250 -11.29 3.88 -3.92
N GLU A 251 -11.33 5.20 -3.77
CA GLU A 251 -10.55 6.15 -4.58
C GLU A 251 -9.04 5.97 -4.38
N ASP A 252 -8.60 5.80 -3.12
CA ASP A 252 -7.20 5.53 -2.82
C ASP A 252 -6.75 4.17 -3.40
N TRP A 253 -7.62 3.16 -3.32
CA TRP A 253 -7.36 1.86 -3.94
C TRP A 253 -7.21 1.97 -5.45
N CYS A 254 -8.10 2.69 -6.15
CA CYS A 254 -7.99 2.89 -7.60
C CYS A 254 -6.64 3.48 -7.97
N GLY A 255 -6.15 4.47 -7.22
CA GLY A 255 -4.83 5.07 -7.44
C GLY A 255 -3.65 4.08 -7.29
N LEU A 256 -3.81 3.03 -6.47
CA LEU A 256 -2.78 2.03 -6.23
C LEU A 256 -2.77 0.89 -7.26
N VAL A 257 -3.87 0.66 -7.98
CA VAL A 257 -4.01 -0.45 -8.93
C VAL A 257 -4.03 -0.02 -10.40
N GLU A 258 -3.78 1.26 -10.68
CA GLU A 258 -3.58 1.77 -12.04
C GLU A 258 -2.17 1.51 -12.57
N LEU A 259 -1.17 1.52 -11.69
CA LEU A 259 0.25 1.32 -12.01
C LEU A 259 0.88 0.39 -10.98
N PRO A 260 2.05 -0.20 -11.29
CA PRO A 260 2.83 -0.93 -10.31
C PRO A 260 3.05 -0.10 -9.04
N SER A 261 2.79 -0.72 -7.91
CA SER A 261 2.75 -0.01 -6.64
C SER A 261 3.22 -0.88 -5.47
N THR A 262 3.34 -0.28 -4.32
CA THR A 262 3.72 -0.97 -3.09
C THR A 262 2.76 -0.61 -1.99
N ILE A 263 2.33 -1.59 -1.21
CA ILE A 263 1.54 -1.39 0.01
C ILE A 263 2.30 -2.02 1.16
N ALA A 264 2.51 -1.26 2.22
CA ALA A 264 3.22 -1.73 3.41
C ALA A 264 2.42 -1.45 4.68
N PHE A 265 2.60 -2.34 5.65
CA PHE A 265 1.99 -2.28 6.96
C PHE A 265 3.08 -2.23 8.02
N LEU A 266 2.90 -1.38 9.02
CA LEU A 266 3.83 -1.23 10.13
C LEU A 266 3.05 -1.18 11.44
N GLN A 267 3.46 -2.02 12.40
CA GLN A 267 2.89 -2.04 13.73
C GLN A 267 3.91 -1.52 14.74
N GLY A 268 3.53 -0.52 15.52
CA GLY A 268 4.30 -0.02 16.64
C GLY A 268 4.06 -0.81 17.93
N GLN A 269 4.81 -0.45 18.96
CA GLN A 269 4.54 -0.97 20.29
C GLN A 269 3.26 -0.34 20.85
N PRO A 270 2.36 -1.12 21.44
CA PRO A 270 1.15 -0.59 22.04
C PRO A 270 1.49 0.32 23.23
N LEU A 271 0.75 1.40 23.36
CA LEU A 271 0.82 2.30 24.50
C LEU A 271 -0.25 1.92 25.53
N GLN A 272 0.16 1.81 26.80
CA GLN A 272 -0.79 1.58 27.88
C GLN A 272 -1.48 2.89 28.28
N ASN A 273 -2.81 2.88 28.31
CA ASN A 273 -3.65 3.97 28.75
C ASN A 273 -4.64 3.46 29.82
N GLY A 274 -4.19 3.44 31.08
CA GLY A 274 -4.93 2.79 32.16
C GLY A 274 -4.95 1.27 31.97
N ASP A 275 -6.16 0.70 31.88
CA ASP A 275 -6.37 -0.74 31.65
C ASP A 275 -6.46 -1.10 30.15
N GLU A 276 -6.39 -0.11 29.25
CA GLU A 276 -6.48 -0.28 27.82
C GLU A 276 -5.11 -0.15 27.14
N PHE A 277 -4.93 -0.85 26.02
CA PHE A 277 -3.77 -0.71 25.15
C PHE A 277 -4.18 -0.02 23.85
N LEU A 278 -3.49 1.07 23.52
CA LEU A 278 -3.61 1.77 22.25
C LEU A 278 -2.61 1.17 21.26
N ASN A 279 -3.10 0.43 20.28
CA ASN A 279 -2.27 -0.13 19.23
C ASN A 279 -1.89 0.96 18.22
N ILE A 280 -0.60 1.08 17.93
CA ILE A 280 -0.08 1.96 16.88
C ILE A 280 0.11 1.10 15.65
N TYR A 281 -0.57 1.42 14.57
CA TYR A 281 -0.36 0.80 13.27
C TYR A 281 -0.45 1.84 12.17
N SER A 282 0.27 1.61 11.10
CA SER A 282 0.28 2.46 9.92
C SER A 282 0.15 1.61 8.68
N LEU A 283 -0.56 2.15 7.70
CA LEU A 283 -0.67 1.63 6.35
C LEU A 283 -0.19 2.72 5.41
N SER A 284 0.67 2.37 4.49
CA SER A 284 1.07 3.28 3.41
C SER A 284 1.06 2.56 2.08
N GLY A 285 0.57 3.26 1.07
CA GLY A 285 0.64 2.84 -0.33
C GLY A 285 1.41 3.88 -1.14
N GLY A 286 2.11 3.43 -2.15
CA GLY A 286 2.82 4.28 -3.09
C GLY A 286 2.88 3.65 -4.46
N THR A 287 2.55 4.46 -5.46
CA THR A 287 2.76 4.13 -6.87
C THR A 287 3.88 5.00 -7.42
N ILE A 288 4.44 4.60 -8.54
CA ILE A 288 5.35 5.48 -9.28
C ILE A 288 4.56 6.69 -9.71
N ILE A 289 5.01 7.84 -9.26
CA ILE A 289 4.61 9.08 -9.89
C ILE A 289 5.37 9.11 -11.23
N GLU A 290 4.71 8.72 -12.32
CA GLU A 290 5.22 9.09 -13.63
C GLU A 290 5.54 10.58 -13.55
N LYS A 291 6.78 10.95 -13.79
CA LYS A 291 7.12 12.35 -14.04
C LYS A 291 6.37 12.72 -15.32
N LYS A 292 5.15 13.22 -15.15
CA LYS A 292 4.37 13.71 -16.29
C LYS A 292 5.20 14.79 -16.93
N ILE A 293 5.75 14.50 -18.09
CA ILE A 293 6.48 15.47 -18.89
C ILE A 293 5.42 16.17 -19.74
N TYR A 294 5.36 17.48 -19.61
CA TYR A 294 4.50 18.32 -20.44
C TYR A 294 5.36 18.98 -21.50
N TYR A 295 5.08 18.69 -22.75
CA TYR A 295 5.74 19.29 -23.91
C TYR A 295 5.07 20.60 -24.25
N CYS A 296 5.86 21.65 -24.44
CA CYS A 296 5.37 23.02 -24.61
C CYS A 296 5.84 23.56 -25.94
N ASN A 297 4.92 23.94 -26.79
CA ASN A 297 5.21 24.53 -28.08
C ASN A 297 4.17 25.60 -28.45
N GLU A 298 4.29 26.16 -29.64
CA GLU A 298 3.35 27.11 -30.20
C GLU A 298 2.59 26.44 -31.36
N VAL A 299 1.27 26.30 -31.19
CA VAL A 299 0.37 25.75 -32.20
C VAL A 299 -0.59 26.85 -32.65
N ASN A 300 -0.57 27.20 -33.92
CA ASN A 300 -1.41 28.24 -34.52
C ASN A 300 -1.30 29.64 -33.83
N GLY A 301 -0.14 29.98 -33.28
CA GLY A 301 0.08 31.21 -32.55
C GLY A 301 -0.31 31.22 -31.07
N GLU A 302 -0.75 30.08 -30.55
CA GLU A 302 -1.06 29.88 -29.14
C GLU A 302 0.02 29.02 -28.46
N LYS A 303 0.48 29.43 -27.29
CA LYS A 303 1.43 28.68 -26.47
C LYS A 303 0.68 27.62 -25.68
N LEU A 304 0.87 26.35 -26.05
CA LEU A 304 0.17 25.21 -25.45
C LEU A 304 1.13 24.26 -24.82
N TYR A 305 0.70 23.59 -23.72
CA TYR A 305 1.38 22.43 -23.17
C TYR A 305 0.54 21.16 -23.39
N HIS A 306 1.23 20.06 -23.67
CA HIS A 306 0.67 18.80 -24.16
C HIS A 306 1.13 17.63 -23.29
N ARG A 307 0.34 16.55 -23.27
CA ARG A 307 0.81 15.24 -22.81
C ARG A 307 1.75 14.62 -23.85
N THR A 308 2.59 13.69 -23.40
CA THR A 308 3.55 12.94 -24.24
C THR A 308 2.93 12.33 -25.49
N ASN A 309 1.67 11.88 -25.41
CA ASN A 309 0.96 11.20 -26.51
C ASN A 309 0.10 12.15 -27.36
N CYS A 310 0.24 13.45 -27.20
CA CYS A 310 -0.50 14.42 -28.02
C CYS A 310 0.10 14.47 -29.43
N SER A 311 -0.76 14.52 -30.47
CA SER A 311 -0.32 14.68 -31.86
C SER A 311 0.43 15.99 -32.15
N HIS A 312 0.27 16.99 -31.26
CA HIS A 312 0.95 18.27 -31.33
C HIS A 312 2.25 18.33 -30.52
N ALA A 313 2.56 17.31 -29.71
CA ALA A 313 3.79 17.24 -28.93
C ALA A 313 4.94 16.70 -29.79
N SER A 314 6.12 17.32 -29.65
CA SER A 314 7.38 16.84 -30.23
C SER A 314 8.39 16.60 -29.12
N LEU A 315 9.26 15.60 -29.28
CA LEU A 315 10.34 15.31 -28.33
C LEU A 315 11.37 16.46 -28.27
N ASP A 316 11.42 17.30 -29.29
CA ASP A 316 12.32 18.48 -29.35
C ASP A 316 11.71 19.70 -28.66
N ASP A 317 10.46 19.64 -28.21
CA ASP A 317 9.78 20.75 -27.56
C ASP A 317 10.36 21.04 -26.15
N ILE A 318 10.18 22.28 -25.69
CA ILE A 318 10.48 22.63 -24.29
C ILE A 318 9.56 21.80 -23.41
N HIS A 319 10.10 21.22 -22.34
CA HIS A 319 9.31 20.39 -21.45
C HIS A 319 9.43 20.81 -19.98
N PHE A 320 8.35 20.61 -19.24
CA PHE A 320 8.25 20.84 -17.80
C PHE A 320 7.69 19.62 -17.09
N LEU A 321 7.99 19.49 -15.80
CA LEU A 321 7.53 18.37 -14.98
C LEU A 321 6.20 18.66 -14.26
N THR A 322 5.71 19.89 -14.30
CA THR A 322 4.43 20.26 -13.67
C THR A 322 3.63 21.22 -14.54
N LYS A 323 2.30 21.09 -14.49
CA LYS A 323 1.37 22.05 -15.12
C LYS A 323 1.60 23.48 -14.62
N LYS A 324 1.97 23.62 -13.34
CA LYS A 324 2.25 24.92 -12.72
C LYS A 324 3.44 25.62 -13.36
N ASP A 325 4.47 24.86 -13.72
CA ASP A 325 5.65 25.43 -14.38
C ASP A 325 5.35 25.79 -15.84
N CYS A 326 4.54 24.99 -16.54
CA CYS A 326 4.01 25.35 -17.86
C CYS A 326 3.23 26.67 -17.80
N ALA A 327 2.31 26.79 -16.85
CA ALA A 327 1.52 28.01 -16.68
C ALA A 327 2.38 29.24 -16.32
N LYS A 328 3.40 29.08 -15.46
CA LYS A 328 4.35 30.16 -15.16
C LYS A 328 5.16 30.59 -16.37
N ALA A 329 5.45 29.68 -17.29
CA ALA A 329 6.14 29.94 -18.55
C ALA A 329 5.20 30.51 -19.64
N GLY A 330 3.90 30.67 -19.32
CA GLY A 330 2.91 31.30 -20.19
C GLY A 330 2.24 30.32 -21.17
N TYR A 331 2.28 29.04 -20.90
CA TYR A 331 1.60 28.01 -21.71
C TYR A 331 0.24 27.65 -21.12
N PHE A 332 -0.74 27.42 -21.98
CA PHE A 332 -2.11 27.02 -21.66
C PHE A 332 -2.30 25.51 -21.95
N PRO A 333 -3.28 24.86 -21.33
CA PRO A 333 -3.56 23.45 -21.63
C PRO A 333 -4.05 23.28 -23.07
N CYS A 334 -3.51 22.28 -23.77
CA CYS A 334 -3.98 21.92 -25.09
C CYS A 334 -5.41 21.38 -25.01
N PRO A 335 -6.36 21.91 -25.83
CA PRO A 335 -7.74 21.47 -25.81
C PRO A 335 -7.92 20.03 -26.34
N ASP A 336 -7.01 19.52 -27.17
CA ASP A 336 -7.14 18.22 -27.80
C ASP A 336 -6.72 17.06 -26.89
N CYS A 337 -5.72 17.28 -26.05
CA CYS A 337 -5.24 16.22 -25.15
C CYS A 337 -5.59 16.44 -23.67
N GLU A 338 -6.13 17.61 -23.30
CA GLU A 338 -6.51 17.99 -21.93
C GLU A 338 -5.46 17.54 -20.89
N PRO A 339 -4.24 18.08 -20.97
CA PRO A 339 -3.08 17.57 -20.24
C PRO A 339 -3.20 17.70 -18.73
#